data_bb75da8d6f57dfdcc8640c4cfbcaee66
#
_entry.id   bb75da8d6f57dfdcc8640c4cfbcaee66
#
_cell.length_a   1.000
_cell.length_b   1.000
_cell.length_c   1.000
_cell.angle_alpha   90.00
_cell.angle_beta   90.00
_cell.angle_gamma   90.00
#
_symmetry.space_group_name_H-M   'P 1'
#
loop_
_entity.id
_entity.type
_entity.pdbx_description
1 polymer ?
#
loop_
_entity_poly.entity_id
_entity_poly.type
_entity_poly.pdbx_seq_one_letter_code
_entity_poly.pdbx_strand_id
1 'polypeptide(L)'
;ASIILGEQALNHPSGAAIRVLASVLARVSGGAIGVIAPANSAGAWWAGVVPHRLPGGIEASTAGANAQTILDLEAKTVLLYGLEPSIDHCDPRKLSQLLDRAKNVVVFSAFRSSIPDQATLVLPIAPYTEMAGSYLNLNGLLQRSSAALDPRGGARPGWKVLRVLGNFLSLEGFEYQTTDDVIAEIPPPSTPDWHTLESEHWTFGNRSVDKSPSAMTTHFWTPLYAADPVVRRARSLDQTADAERGRRCRVHPSDLKKYDLQDGESITLSADGKKVELPIDADQNVSPGSVSIPAGSKETAALRNETHVSIAAGQRDA
;
A
#
# COMPACT_ATOMS: atom_id res chain seq x y z
N ALA A 1 -8.26 -7.01 28.62
CA ALA A 1 -7.15 -6.36 27.89
C ALA A 1 -7.54 -6.17 26.43
N SER A 2 -6.99 -5.16 25.75
CA SER A 2 -7.21 -4.94 24.32
C SER A 2 -5.86 -4.86 23.61
N ILE A 3 -5.76 -5.52 22.46
CA ILE A 3 -4.57 -5.51 21.60
C ILE A 3 -4.95 -4.77 20.31
N ILE A 4 -4.20 -3.73 19.95
CA ILE A 4 -4.46 -2.93 18.76
C ILE A 4 -3.26 -3.06 17.83
N LEU A 5 -3.51 -3.52 16.60
CA LEU A 5 -2.51 -3.61 15.54
C LEU A 5 -2.62 -2.40 14.61
N GLY A 6 -1.55 -1.64 14.51
CA GLY A 6 -1.43 -0.52 13.58
C GLY A 6 -0.74 -0.89 12.29
N GLU A 7 -0.55 0.11 11.42
CA GLU A 7 -0.01 -0.04 10.06
C GLU A 7 1.35 -0.76 10.01
N GLN A 8 2.24 -0.47 10.94
CA GLN A 8 3.56 -1.12 10.99
C GLN A 8 3.46 -2.63 11.21
N ALA A 9 2.56 -3.08 12.08
CA ALA A 9 2.33 -4.50 12.31
C ALA A 9 1.68 -5.18 11.09
N LEU A 10 0.78 -4.47 10.41
CA LEU A 10 0.06 -4.98 9.23
C LEU A 10 0.97 -5.10 8.01
N ASN A 11 1.86 -4.13 7.81
CA ASN A 11 2.80 -4.08 6.68
C ASN A 11 4.15 -4.76 6.97
N HIS A 12 4.34 -5.32 8.18
CA HIS A 12 5.55 -6.06 8.51
C HIS A 12 5.69 -7.31 7.64
N PRO A 13 6.90 -7.70 7.20
CA PRO A 13 7.11 -8.93 6.44
C PRO A 13 6.53 -10.19 7.10
N SER A 14 6.49 -10.20 8.45
CA SER A 14 5.84 -11.25 9.25
C SER A 14 4.45 -10.83 9.76
N GLY A 15 3.76 -9.91 9.09
CA GLY A 15 2.47 -9.36 9.55
C GLY A 15 1.39 -10.42 9.78
N ALA A 16 1.39 -11.51 9.00
CA ALA A 16 0.52 -12.64 9.23
C ALA A 16 0.79 -13.31 10.59
N ALA A 17 2.06 -13.60 10.91
CA ALA A 17 2.44 -14.19 12.18
C ALA A 17 2.14 -13.26 13.36
N ILE A 18 2.34 -11.96 13.21
CA ILE A 18 2.00 -10.96 14.24
C ILE A 18 0.50 -10.98 14.54
N ARG A 19 -0.36 -11.04 13.52
CA ARG A 19 -1.81 -11.13 13.70
C ARG A 19 -2.22 -12.40 14.44
N VAL A 20 -1.63 -13.54 14.09
CA VAL A 20 -1.89 -14.82 14.80
C VAL A 20 -1.50 -14.73 16.25
N LEU A 21 -0.27 -14.30 16.53
CA LEU A 21 0.21 -14.18 17.92
C LEU A 21 -0.66 -13.22 18.73
N ALA A 22 -1.06 -12.09 18.14
CA ALA A 22 -1.97 -11.14 18.77
C ALA A 22 -3.36 -11.78 19.05
N SER A 23 -3.90 -12.57 18.12
CA SER A 23 -5.16 -13.28 18.28
C SER A 23 -5.08 -14.34 19.38
N VAL A 24 -4.00 -15.13 19.42
CA VAL A 24 -3.75 -16.11 20.49
C VAL A 24 -3.64 -15.42 21.84
N LEU A 25 -2.88 -14.32 21.90
CA LEU A 25 -2.70 -13.56 23.14
C LEU A 25 -4.02 -12.95 23.62
N ALA A 26 -4.83 -12.39 22.73
CA ALA A 26 -6.17 -11.87 23.06
C ALA A 26 -7.05 -12.98 23.64
N ARG A 27 -7.08 -14.15 23.00
CA ARG A 27 -7.86 -15.31 23.48
C ARG A 27 -7.41 -15.80 24.86
N VAL A 28 -6.11 -15.98 25.06
CA VAL A 28 -5.57 -16.47 26.34
C VAL A 28 -5.80 -15.46 27.47
N SER A 29 -5.74 -14.17 27.19
CA SER A 29 -5.94 -13.11 28.18
C SER A 29 -7.41 -12.72 28.38
N GLY A 30 -8.37 -13.33 27.66
CA GLY A 30 -9.77 -12.91 27.64
C GLY A 30 -9.95 -11.49 27.09
N GLY A 31 -9.02 -11.03 26.26
CA GLY A 31 -9.01 -9.71 25.66
C GLY A 31 -9.63 -9.65 24.27
N ALA A 32 -9.69 -8.44 23.72
CA ALA A 32 -10.12 -8.18 22.35
C ALA A 32 -8.93 -7.78 21.46
N ILE A 33 -9.05 -8.05 20.17
CA ILE A 33 -8.09 -7.58 19.16
C ILE A 33 -8.79 -6.56 18.26
N GLY A 34 -8.09 -5.47 17.98
CA GLY A 34 -8.51 -4.46 17.02
C GLY A 34 -7.42 -4.23 15.96
N VAL A 35 -7.83 -3.86 14.76
CA VAL A 35 -6.93 -3.54 13.65
C VAL A 35 -7.22 -2.14 13.17
N ILE A 36 -6.22 -1.26 13.21
CA ILE A 36 -6.31 0.08 12.61
C ILE A 36 -5.68 -0.01 11.22
N ALA A 37 -6.52 -0.33 10.24
CA ALA A 37 -6.10 -0.40 8.85
C ALA A 37 -6.14 0.99 8.19
N PRO A 38 -5.26 1.26 7.19
CA PRO A 38 -5.22 2.56 6.51
C PRO A 38 -6.45 2.79 5.62
N ALA A 39 -6.78 4.06 5.41
CA ALA A 39 -7.80 4.55 4.49
C ALA A 39 -9.16 3.83 4.67
N ASN A 40 -9.81 3.47 3.55
CA ASN A 40 -11.10 2.78 3.53
C ASN A 40 -10.97 1.24 3.44
N SER A 41 -10.00 0.66 4.12
CA SER A 41 -9.77 -0.80 4.08
C SER A 41 -10.99 -1.62 4.55
N ALA A 42 -11.71 -1.13 5.55
CA ALA A 42 -12.95 -1.76 6.02
C ALA A 42 -14.03 -1.73 4.93
N GLY A 43 -14.17 -0.59 4.21
CA GLY A 43 -15.08 -0.46 3.08
C GLY A 43 -14.69 -1.36 1.90
N ALA A 44 -13.41 -1.47 1.59
CA ALA A 44 -12.91 -2.36 0.54
C ALA A 44 -13.20 -3.84 0.87
N TRP A 45 -13.00 -4.23 2.13
CA TRP A 45 -13.32 -5.58 2.59
C TRP A 45 -14.82 -5.87 2.50
N TRP A 46 -15.65 -4.94 2.96
CA TRP A 46 -17.11 -5.04 2.89
C TRP A 46 -17.62 -5.05 1.45
N ALA A 47 -17.06 -4.25 0.56
CA ALA A 47 -17.40 -4.24 -0.86
C ALA A 47 -16.92 -5.48 -1.64
N GLY A 48 -16.13 -6.36 -1.01
CA GLY A 48 -15.57 -7.55 -1.67
C GLY A 48 -14.41 -7.22 -2.63
N VAL A 49 -13.76 -6.07 -2.47
CA VAL A 49 -12.58 -5.67 -3.28
C VAL A 49 -11.29 -6.25 -2.71
N VAL A 50 -11.37 -7.45 -2.16
CA VAL A 50 -10.24 -8.25 -1.68
C VAL A 50 -10.38 -9.67 -2.22
N PRO A 51 -9.28 -10.38 -2.50
CA PRO A 51 -9.34 -11.59 -3.32
C PRO A 51 -10.10 -12.77 -2.69
N HIS A 52 -10.38 -12.74 -1.41
CA HIS A 52 -11.02 -13.84 -0.66
C HIS A 52 -12.42 -13.50 -0.15
N ARG A 53 -12.99 -12.36 -0.57
CA ARG A 53 -14.34 -11.93 -0.16
C ARG A 53 -15.17 -11.47 -1.34
N LEU A 54 -16.46 -11.73 -1.25
CA LEU A 54 -17.52 -11.21 -2.10
C LEU A 54 -18.16 -9.97 -1.42
N PRO A 55 -19.02 -9.22 -2.13
CA PRO A 55 -19.78 -8.11 -1.53
C PRO A 55 -20.51 -8.53 -0.23
N GLY A 56 -20.50 -7.66 0.76
CA GLY A 56 -20.98 -7.95 2.12
C GLY A 56 -19.93 -8.64 3.01
N GLY A 57 -18.71 -8.82 2.53
CA GLY A 57 -17.65 -9.53 3.26
C GLY A 57 -17.86 -11.05 3.29
N ILE A 58 -18.76 -11.58 2.47
CA ILE A 58 -19.05 -13.01 2.34
C ILE A 58 -17.80 -13.73 1.85
N GLU A 59 -17.52 -14.93 2.38
CA GLU A 59 -16.35 -15.70 1.96
C GLU A 59 -16.49 -16.18 0.52
N ALA A 60 -15.45 -15.95 -0.28
CA ALA A 60 -15.41 -16.44 -1.65
C ALA A 60 -15.12 -17.96 -1.66
N SER A 61 -15.85 -18.72 -2.46
CA SER A 61 -15.63 -20.18 -2.63
C SER A 61 -14.23 -20.51 -3.15
N THR A 62 -13.63 -19.59 -3.90
CA THR A 62 -12.25 -19.67 -4.39
C THR A 62 -11.61 -18.30 -4.26
N ALA A 63 -10.53 -18.22 -3.51
CA ALA A 63 -9.80 -16.97 -3.36
C ALA A 63 -9.02 -16.65 -4.64
N GLY A 64 -9.08 -15.40 -5.07
CA GLY A 64 -8.22 -14.86 -6.12
C GLY A 64 -6.79 -14.64 -5.65
N ALA A 65 -5.92 -14.23 -6.57
CA ALA A 65 -4.54 -13.85 -6.24
C ALA A 65 -4.49 -12.56 -5.42
N ASN A 66 -3.69 -12.55 -4.37
CA ASN A 66 -3.41 -11.33 -3.59
C ASN A 66 -2.34 -10.46 -4.25
N ALA A 67 -2.04 -9.30 -3.66
CA ALA A 67 -1.08 -8.33 -4.21
C ALA A 67 0.35 -8.90 -4.44
N GLN A 68 0.75 -9.96 -3.76
CA GLN A 68 2.04 -10.61 -3.97
C GLN A 68 1.94 -11.71 -5.02
N THR A 69 0.95 -12.61 -4.91
CA THR A 69 0.81 -13.76 -5.79
C THR A 69 0.32 -13.39 -7.19
N ILE A 70 -0.38 -12.26 -7.36
CA ILE A 70 -0.78 -11.75 -8.66
C ILE A 70 0.41 -11.44 -9.58
N LEU A 71 1.56 -11.10 -8.99
CA LEU A 71 2.80 -10.78 -9.74
C LEU A 71 3.40 -11.99 -10.45
N ASP A 72 3.10 -13.19 -9.97
CA ASP A 72 3.61 -14.44 -10.52
C ASP A 72 2.65 -15.06 -11.58
N LEU A 73 1.50 -14.41 -11.84
CA LEU A 73 0.55 -14.85 -12.84
C LEU A 73 1.01 -14.53 -14.27
N GLU A 74 0.68 -15.41 -15.20
CA GLU A 74 0.78 -15.15 -16.63
C GLU A 74 -0.49 -14.46 -17.14
N ALA A 75 -0.67 -13.19 -16.72
CA ALA A 75 -1.85 -12.42 -17.09
C ALA A 75 -1.70 -11.83 -18.50
N LYS A 76 -2.65 -12.12 -19.40
CA LYS A 76 -2.69 -11.50 -20.74
C LYS A 76 -3.17 -10.05 -20.67
N THR A 77 -4.03 -9.73 -19.73
CA THR A 77 -4.59 -8.40 -19.53
C THR A 77 -4.46 -8.02 -18.06
N VAL A 78 -3.90 -6.86 -17.82
CA VAL A 78 -3.76 -6.26 -16.47
C VAL A 78 -4.53 -4.95 -16.42
N LEU A 79 -5.38 -4.79 -15.42
CA LEU A 79 -6.09 -3.56 -15.14
C LEU A 79 -5.48 -2.89 -13.90
N LEU A 80 -5.01 -1.66 -14.06
CA LEU A 80 -4.51 -0.82 -12.96
C LEU A 80 -5.56 0.25 -12.64
N TYR A 81 -6.20 0.16 -11.48
CA TYR A 81 -7.25 1.10 -11.08
C TYR A 81 -6.75 2.00 -9.95
N GLY A 82 -6.48 3.26 -10.28
CA GLY A 82 -6.00 4.26 -9.33
C GLY A 82 -4.64 3.97 -8.69
N LEU A 83 -3.86 3.07 -9.27
CA LEU A 83 -2.57 2.61 -8.76
C LEU A 83 -1.41 3.27 -9.52
N GLU A 84 -0.42 3.76 -8.79
CA GLU A 84 0.87 4.19 -9.34
C GLU A 84 1.90 3.07 -9.12
N PRO A 85 2.21 2.26 -10.14
CA PRO A 85 2.95 1.00 -9.98
C PRO A 85 4.30 1.16 -9.26
N SER A 86 5.01 2.25 -9.51
CA SER A 86 6.32 2.52 -8.91
C SER A 86 6.27 3.02 -7.46
N ILE A 87 5.10 3.45 -6.99
CA ILE A 87 4.96 4.10 -5.68
C ILE A 87 4.07 3.28 -4.74
N ASP A 88 2.91 2.82 -5.23
CA ASP A 88 1.86 2.25 -4.38
C ASP A 88 2.01 0.74 -4.15
N HIS A 89 2.79 0.04 -4.99
CA HIS A 89 2.97 -1.40 -4.86
C HIS A 89 4.15 -1.77 -3.94
N CYS A 90 4.02 -2.88 -3.21
CA CYS A 90 5.09 -3.37 -2.32
C CYS A 90 6.30 -3.91 -3.09
N ASP A 91 6.13 -4.40 -4.32
CA ASP A 91 7.21 -4.83 -5.22
C ASP A 91 7.06 -4.17 -6.60
N PRO A 92 7.49 -2.92 -6.76
CA PRO A 92 7.37 -2.19 -8.02
C PRO A 92 8.10 -2.86 -9.19
N ARG A 93 9.21 -3.54 -8.91
CA ARG A 93 10.02 -4.22 -9.93
C ARG A 93 9.31 -5.44 -10.51
N LYS A 94 8.78 -6.32 -9.64
CA LYS A 94 8.00 -7.47 -10.10
C LYS A 94 6.72 -7.04 -10.81
N LEU A 95 6.08 -5.97 -10.31
CA LEU A 95 4.92 -5.41 -11.00
C LEU A 95 5.30 -4.91 -12.41
N SER A 96 6.40 -4.18 -12.58
CA SER A 96 6.88 -3.77 -13.90
C SER A 96 7.11 -4.98 -14.82
N GLN A 97 7.73 -6.04 -14.31
CA GLN A 97 7.93 -7.30 -15.08
C GLN A 97 6.61 -7.95 -15.49
N LEU A 98 5.57 -7.91 -14.64
CA LEU A 98 4.24 -8.37 -15.00
C LEU A 98 3.65 -7.52 -16.14
N LEU A 99 3.78 -6.19 -16.05
CA LEU A 99 3.28 -5.28 -17.08
C LEU A 99 4.02 -5.46 -18.42
N ASP A 100 5.33 -5.72 -18.39
CA ASP A 100 6.15 -5.97 -19.60
C ASP A 100 5.71 -7.26 -20.32
N ARG A 101 5.22 -8.27 -19.59
CA ARG A 101 4.73 -9.54 -20.17
C ARG A 101 3.28 -9.49 -20.63
N ALA A 102 2.49 -8.54 -20.09
CA ALA A 102 1.08 -8.44 -20.41
C ALA A 102 0.86 -7.95 -21.83
N LYS A 103 -0.10 -8.58 -22.54
CA LYS A 103 -0.51 -8.12 -23.87
C LYS A 103 -1.27 -6.81 -23.83
N ASN A 104 -2.10 -6.63 -22.80
CA ASN A 104 -2.91 -5.44 -22.62
C ASN A 104 -2.71 -4.91 -21.19
N VAL A 105 -2.40 -3.63 -21.07
CA VAL A 105 -2.32 -2.91 -19.81
C VAL A 105 -3.31 -1.76 -19.86
N VAL A 106 -4.42 -1.90 -19.16
CA VAL A 106 -5.49 -0.90 -19.08
C VAL A 106 -5.33 -0.11 -17.79
N VAL A 107 -5.15 1.19 -17.90
CA VAL A 107 -4.88 2.07 -16.77
C VAL A 107 -6.04 3.02 -16.54
N PHE A 108 -6.65 2.93 -15.37
CA PHE A 108 -7.65 3.90 -14.87
C PHE A 108 -6.92 4.88 -13.97
N SER A 109 -6.73 6.11 -14.40
CA SER A 109 -5.98 7.09 -13.61
C SER A 109 -6.54 8.49 -13.70
N ALA A 110 -6.42 9.24 -12.60
CA ALA A 110 -6.66 10.67 -12.52
C ALA A 110 -5.42 11.50 -12.94
N PHE A 111 -4.25 10.88 -12.98
CA PHE A 111 -2.98 11.59 -13.14
C PHE A 111 -2.15 11.03 -14.28
N ARG A 112 -1.79 11.88 -15.24
CA ARG A 112 -0.95 11.47 -16.36
C ARG A 112 0.45 10.97 -15.93
N SER A 113 0.98 11.53 -14.85
CA SER A 113 2.29 11.17 -14.30
C SER A 113 2.34 9.79 -13.64
N SER A 114 1.19 9.15 -13.40
CA SER A 114 1.09 7.81 -12.82
C SER A 114 0.99 6.68 -13.86
N ILE A 115 0.89 7.04 -15.14
CA ILE A 115 0.71 6.07 -16.21
C ILE A 115 2.06 5.42 -16.52
N PRO A 116 2.18 4.09 -16.43
CA PRO A 116 3.40 3.38 -16.82
C PRO A 116 3.55 3.34 -18.35
N ASP A 117 4.79 3.22 -18.82
CA ASP A 117 5.10 3.19 -20.27
C ASP A 117 4.45 1.98 -20.98
N GLN A 118 4.17 0.90 -20.25
CA GLN A 118 3.51 -0.30 -20.76
C GLN A 118 2.01 -0.14 -21.03
N ALA A 119 1.42 1.00 -20.69
CA ALA A 119 -0.02 1.22 -20.84
C ALA A 119 -0.44 1.15 -22.34
N THR A 120 -1.37 0.22 -22.64
CA THR A 120 -1.96 0.07 -23.98
C THR A 120 -3.25 0.87 -24.12
N LEU A 121 -3.95 1.12 -23.01
CA LEU A 121 -5.17 1.90 -22.96
C LEU A 121 -5.22 2.69 -21.66
N VAL A 122 -5.58 3.97 -21.74
CA VAL A 122 -5.77 4.84 -20.58
C VAL A 122 -7.21 5.33 -20.53
N LEU A 123 -7.87 5.08 -19.40
CA LEU A 123 -9.22 5.52 -19.13
C LEU A 123 -9.17 6.58 -18.01
N PRO A 124 -9.48 7.85 -18.29
CA PRO A 124 -9.40 8.90 -17.29
C PRO A 124 -10.52 8.76 -16.25
N ILE A 125 -10.12 8.66 -14.98
CA ILE A 125 -11.05 8.64 -13.85
C ILE A 125 -10.87 9.89 -12.99
N ALA A 126 -11.92 10.30 -12.30
CA ALA A 126 -11.88 11.40 -11.35
C ALA A 126 -11.14 10.98 -10.05
N PRO A 127 -10.36 11.87 -9.42
CA PRO A 127 -9.86 11.65 -8.07
C PRO A 127 -11.01 11.70 -7.06
N TYR A 128 -10.76 11.24 -5.83
CA TYR A 128 -11.81 11.16 -4.80
C TYR A 128 -12.44 12.52 -4.45
N THR A 129 -11.74 13.62 -4.66
CA THR A 129 -12.26 14.98 -4.46
C THR A 129 -13.30 15.41 -5.49
N GLU A 130 -13.33 14.74 -6.63
CA GLU A 130 -14.19 15.02 -7.78
C GLU A 130 -15.27 13.94 -8.00
N MET A 131 -15.49 13.06 -7.01
CA MET A 131 -16.54 12.05 -7.06
C MET A 131 -17.13 11.79 -5.67
N ALA A 132 -18.40 11.36 -5.63
CA ALA A 132 -19.00 10.85 -4.42
C ALA A 132 -18.36 9.51 -4.01
N GLY A 133 -18.28 9.25 -2.72
CA GLY A 133 -17.71 8.04 -2.17
C GLY A 133 -18.42 7.56 -0.91
N SER A 134 -18.15 6.31 -0.53
CA SER A 134 -18.64 5.71 0.70
C SER A 134 -17.50 5.13 1.49
N TYR A 135 -17.50 5.36 2.79
CA TYR A 135 -16.42 5.00 3.71
C TYR A 135 -17.01 4.24 4.89
N LEU A 136 -16.46 3.10 5.19
CA LEU A 136 -16.81 2.33 6.39
C LEU A 136 -15.74 2.58 7.46
N ASN A 137 -16.12 3.20 8.57
CA ASN A 137 -15.17 3.45 9.65
C ASN A 137 -14.92 2.20 10.52
N LEU A 138 -13.99 2.31 11.48
CA LEU A 138 -13.62 1.20 12.36
C LEU A 138 -14.76 0.72 13.28
N ASN A 139 -15.80 1.54 13.48
CA ASN A 139 -16.98 1.16 14.23
C ASN A 139 -18.08 0.52 13.37
N GLY A 140 -17.80 0.27 12.08
CA GLY A 140 -18.78 -0.29 11.15
C GLY A 140 -19.82 0.74 10.65
N LEU A 141 -19.62 2.04 10.91
CA LEU A 141 -20.51 3.08 10.44
C LEU A 141 -20.21 3.45 9.00
N LEU A 142 -21.19 3.28 8.11
CA LEU A 142 -21.11 3.71 6.72
C LEU A 142 -21.35 5.22 6.63
N GLN A 143 -20.36 5.93 6.11
CA GLN A 143 -20.37 7.37 5.90
C GLN A 143 -20.28 7.68 4.41
N ARG A 144 -20.98 8.71 3.95
CA ARG A 144 -20.97 9.13 2.55
C ARG A 144 -20.35 10.50 2.40
N SER A 145 -19.62 10.69 1.30
CA SER A 145 -19.10 11.98 0.89
C SER A 145 -19.66 12.37 -0.47
N SER A 146 -19.91 13.64 -0.65
CA SER A 146 -20.22 14.23 -1.96
C SER A 146 -18.93 14.69 -2.64
N ALA A 147 -18.96 14.81 -3.97
CA ALA A 147 -17.89 15.46 -4.70
C ALA A 147 -17.74 16.93 -4.26
N ALA A 148 -16.53 17.39 -4.03
CA ALA A 148 -16.25 18.79 -3.73
C ALA A 148 -16.15 19.63 -5.01
N LEU A 149 -15.81 19.01 -6.13
CA LEU A 149 -15.64 19.63 -7.44
C LEU A 149 -16.21 18.72 -8.53
N ASP A 150 -16.54 19.28 -9.67
CA ASP A 150 -16.87 18.49 -10.85
C ASP A 150 -15.62 17.85 -11.47
N PRO A 151 -15.72 16.64 -12.04
CA PRO A 151 -14.62 16.00 -12.76
C PRO A 151 -14.09 16.86 -13.89
N ARG A 152 -12.77 17.01 -13.97
CA ARG A 152 -12.12 17.85 -14.94
C ARG A 152 -11.96 17.16 -16.31
N GLY A 153 -12.18 17.91 -17.38
CA GLY A 153 -11.97 17.47 -18.77
C GLY A 153 -12.81 16.23 -19.12
N GLY A 154 -12.11 15.20 -19.64
CA GLY A 154 -12.74 13.92 -20.01
C GLY A 154 -12.89 12.92 -18.87
N ALA A 155 -12.42 13.24 -17.66
CA ALA A 155 -12.52 12.33 -16.52
C ALA A 155 -13.98 12.09 -16.09
N ARG A 156 -14.22 10.92 -15.56
CA ARG A 156 -15.52 10.52 -15.00
C ARG A 156 -15.31 9.78 -13.68
N PRO A 157 -16.29 9.77 -12.77
CA PRO A 157 -16.24 8.89 -11.61
C PRO A 157 -15.88 7.46 -12.01
N GLY A 158 -14.89 6.86 -11.36
CA GLY A 158 -14.34 5.59 -11.78
C GLY A 158 -15.36 4.46 -11.89
N TRP A 159 -16.37 4.43 -11.00
CA TRP A 159 -17.46 3.46 -11.07
C TRP A 159 -18.28 3.58 -12.37
N LYS A 160 -18.48 4.80 -12.90
CA LYS A 160 -19.17 5.02 -14.19
C LYS A 160 -18.35 4.48 -15.37
N VAL A 161 -17.02 4.63 -15.31
CA VAL A 161 -16.14 4.07 -16.32
C VAL A 161 -16.18 2.55 -16.30
N LEU A 162 -16.13 1.94 -15.10
CA LEU A 162 -16.27 0.47 -14.93
C LEU A 162 -17.65 -0.03 -15.39
N ARG A 163 -18.73 0.69 -15.08
CA ARG A 163 -20.06 0.37 -15.56
C ARG A 163 -20.12 0.31 -17.08
N VAL A 164 -19.62 1.35 -17.75
CA VAL A 164 -19.61 1.39 -19.23
C VAL A 164 -18.75 0.27 -19.81
N LEU A 165 -17.60 -0.03 -19.18
CA LEU A 165 -16.76 -1.17 -19.58
C LEU A 165 -17.50 -2.49 -19.44
N GLY A 166 -18.25 -2.71 -18.36
CA GLY A 166 -19.10 -3.90 -18.17
C GLY A 166 -20.12 -4.06 -19.28
N ASN A 167 -20.78 -2.96 -19.67
CA ASN A 167 -21.75 -2.96 -20.79
C ASN A 167 -21.07 -3.28 -22.12
N PHE A 168 -19.88 -2.72 -22.40
CA PHE A 168 -19.12 -3.08 -23.62
C PHE A 168 -18.68 -4.54 -23.67
N LEU A 169 -18.47 -5.14 -22.50
CA LEU A 169 -18.14 -6.57 -22.37
C LEU A 169 -19.40 -7.47 -22.31
N SER A 170 -20.60 -6.89 -22.47
CA SER A 170 -21.89 -7.59 -22.37
C SER A 170 -22.06 -8.36 -21.06
N LEU A 171 -21.58 -7.80 -19.96
CA LEU A 171 -21.77 -8.35 -18.63
C LEU A 171 -23.13 -7.92 -18.08
N GLU A 172 -23.85 -8.82 -17.42
CA GLU A 172 -25.11 -8.52 -16.73
C GLU A 172 -24.86 -7.72 -15.43
N GLY A 173 -25.84 -6.94 -14.99
CA GLY A 173 -25.80 -6.21 -13.72
C GLY A 173 -25.02 -4.91 -13.77
N PHE A 174 -24.82 -4.27 -14.93
CA PHE A 174 -24.10 -3.01 -15.07
C PHE A 174 -24.99 -1.81 -15.46
N GLU A 175 -26.27 -1.83 -15.12
CA GLU A 175 -27.25 -0.76 -15.44
C GLU A 175 -27.37 0.34 -14.38
N TYR A 176 -26.46 0.39 -13.42
CA TYR A 176 -26.48 1.40 -12.33
C TYR A 176 -26.54 2.84 -12.85
N GLN A 177 -27.39 3.65 -12.24
CA GLN A 177 -27.50 5.09 -12.53
C GLN A 177 -26.82 5.95 -11.45
N THR A 178 -26.82 5.46 -10.22
CA THR A 178 -26.32 6.17 -9.03
C THR A 178 -25.38 5.28 -8.21
N THR A 179 -24.61 5.89 -7.31
CA THR A 179 -23.83 5.15 -6.30
C THR A 179 -24.73 4.42 -5.31
N ASP A 180 -25.97 4.86 -5.14
CA ASP A 180 -26.94 4.22 -4.26
C ASP A 180 -27.40 2.87 -4.84
N ASP A 181 -27.54 2.78 -6.17
CA ASP A 181 -27.84 1.50 -6.83
C ASP A 181 -26.71 0.49 -6.59
N VAL A 182 -25.45 0.94 -6.70
CA VAL A 182 -24.28 0.07 -6.46
C VAL A 182 -24.22 -0.39 -5.00
N ILE A 183 -24.47 0.52 -4.04
CA ILE A 183 -24.48 0.18 -2.61
C ILE A 183 -25.62 -0.75 -2.25
N ALA A 184 -26.78 -0.60 -2.88
CA ALA A 184 -27.93 -1.43 -2.61
C ALA A 184 -27.72 -2.93 -2.90
N GLU A 185 -26.77 -3.26 -3.76
CA GLU A 185 -26.36 -4.65 -4.02
C GLU A 185 -25.44 -5.24 -2.95
N ILE A 186 -24.80 -4.39 -2.14
CA ILE A 186 -23.89 -4.88 -1.12
C ILE A 186 -24.72 -5.21 0.13
N PRO A 187 -24.74 -6.47 0.59
CA PRO A 187 -25.41 -6.83 1.84
C PRO A 187 -24.91 -5.96 3.00
N PRO A 188 -25.77 -5.64 3.98
CA PRO A 188 -25.35 -4.89 5.15
C PRO A 188 -24.10 -5.50 5.77
N PRO A 189 -23.17 -4.68 6.29
CA PRO A 189 -21.98 -5.21 6.93
C PRO A 189 -22.38 -6.13 8.09
N SER A 190 -22.02 -7.41 7.99
CA SER A 190 -22.16 -8.32 9.11
C SER A 190 -21.11 -7.93 10.15
N THR A 191 -21.48 -7.93 11.42
CA THR A 191 -20.49 -7.88 12.50
C THR A 191 -19.58 -9.08 12.34
N PRO A 192 -18.27 -8.88 12.09
CA PRO A 192 -17.37 -10.03 11.98
C PRO A 192 -17.44 -10.83 13.28
N ASP A 193 -17.62 -12.11 13.19
CA ASP A 193 -17.40 -12.98 14.33
C ASP A 193 -15.89 -13.05 14.57
N TRP A 194 -15.42 -12.21 15.51
CA TRP A 194 -14.02 -12.10 15.87
C TRP A 194 -13.46 -13.39 16.49
N HIS A 195 -14.31 -14.36 16.78
CA HIS A 195 -13.93 -15.67 17.29
C HIS A 195 -13.52 -16.65 16.18
N THR A 196 -13.81 -16.36 14.91
CA THR A 196 -13.49 -17.24 13.76
C THR A 196 -12.14 -16.98 13.11
N LEU A 197 -11.21 -16.26 13.75
CA LEU A 197 -9.80 -16.21 13.31
C LEU A 197 -9.03 -17.51 13.61
N GLU A 198 -9.74 -18.61 13.83
CA GLU A 198 -9.17 -19.94 13.90
C GLU A 198 -8.79 -20.40 12.48
N SER A 199 -7.62 -20.04 12.01
CA SER A 199 -7.06 -20.72 10.86
C SER A 199 -6.21 -21.91 11.37
N GLU A 200 -6.68 -23.09 11.12
CA GLU A 200 -5.96 -24.34 11.37
C GLU A 200 -4.70 -24.47 10.47
N HIS A 201 -4.42 -23.49 9.62
CA HIS A 201 -3.44 -23.57 8.52
C HIS A 201 -2.32 -22.53 8.59
N TRP A 202 -1.93 -22.11 9.79
CA TRP A 202 -0.83 -21.16 9.94
C TRP A 202 0.52 -21.86 9.91
N THR A 203 1.21 -21.77 8.79
CA THR A 203 2.62 -22.13 8.72
C THR A 203 3.46 -20.89 9.00
N PHE A 204 4.18 -20.90 10.11
CA PHE A 204 5.26 -19.93 10.34
C PHE A 204 6.38 -20.26 9.36
N GLY A 205 6.48 -19.51 8.27
CA GLY A 205 7.64 -19.61 7.41
C GLY A 205 8.90 -19.26 8.20
N ASN A 206 9.81 -20.21 8.32
CA ASN A 206 11.17 -19.96 8.80
C ASN A 206 11.87 -19.11 7.72
N ARG A 207 11.76 -17.79 7.81
CA ARG A 207 12.72 -16.92 7.13
C ARG A 207 13.99 -16.95 7.98
N SER A 208 14.97 -17.71 7.54
CA SER A 208 16.34 -17.55 8.02
C SER A 208 16.77 -16.13 7.66
N VAL A 209 16.99 -15.32 8.66
CA VAL A 209 17.56 -13.99 8.48
C VAL A 209 19.06 -14.20 8.41
N ASP A 210 19.62 -14.31 7.21
CA ASP A 210 21.06 -14.23 7.01
C ASP A 210 21.50 -12.81 7.36
N LYS A 211 21.93 -12.63 8.59
CA LYS A 211 22.50 -11.37 9.07
C LYS A 211 23.97 -11.31 8.67
N SER A 212 24.26 -10.65 7.57
CA SER A 212 25.62 -10.11 7.40
C SER A 212 25.91 -9.17 8.58
N PRO A 213 27.07 -9.28 9.25
CA PRO A 213 27.41 -8.47 10.43
C PRO A 213 27.39 -6.94 10.19
N SER A 214 27.41 -6.52 8.93
CA SER A 214 27.42 -5.12 8.50
C SER A 214 26.06 -4.65 7.95
N ALA A 215 25.04 -5.50 7.90
CA ALA A 215 23.74 -5.12 7.35
C ALA A 215 22.85 -4.50 8.43
N MET A 216 22.21 -3.38 8.10
CA MET A 216 21.19 -2.74 8.93
C MET A 216 19.81 -3.29 8.60
N THR A 217 18.98 -3.49 9.62
CA THR A 217 17.58 -3.88 9.45
C THR A 217 16.80 -2.71 8.89
N THR A 218 16.03 -2.93 7.84
CA THR A 218 15.19 -1.89 7.23
C THR A 218 13.87 -1.74 7.96
N HIS A 219 13.44 -0.51 8.12
CA HIS A 219 12.12 -0.14 8.57
C HIS A 219 11.53 0.88 7.59
N PHE A 220 10.54 0.49 6.80
CA PHE A 220 9.87 1.40 5.88
C PHE A 220 8.69 2.10 6.57
N TRP A 221 8.57 3.40 6.35
CA TRP A 221 7.45 4.21 6.82
C TRP A 221 6.94 5.09 5.69
N THR A 222 5.64 5.35 5.67
CA THR A 222 5.03 6.20 4.65
C THR A 222 4.99 7.64 5.13
N PRO A 223 5.71 8.58 4.47
CA PRO A 223 5.64 9.99 4.80
C PRO A 223 4.21 10.55 4.67
N LEU A 224 3.89 11.56 5.47
CA LEU A 224 2.55 12.14 5.59
C LEU A 224 1.93 12.51 4.23
N TYR A 225 2.73 13.08 3.32
CA TYR A 225 2.26 13.53 2.02
C TYR A 225 2.44 12.50 0.90
N ALA A 226 3.05 11.36 1.17
CA ALA A 226 3.30 10.33 0.15
C ALA A 226 2.13 9.34 -0.01
N ALA A 227 1.26 9.20 1.01
CA ALA A 227 0.20 8.22 1.03
C ALA A 227 -0.95 8.53 0.04
N ASP A 228 -1.23 9.80 -0.20
CA ASP A 228 -2.39 10.25 -0.99
C ASP A 228 -1.96 10.76 -2.36
N PRO A 229 -2.56 10.27 -3.47
CA PRO A 229 -2.16 10.66 -4.82
C PRO A 229 -2.47 12.11 -5.18
N VAL A 230 -3.43 12.77 -4.54
CA VAL A 230 -3.72 14.20 -4.71
C VAL A 230 -2.72 15.01 -3.91
N VAL A 231 -2.52 14.65 -2.64
CA VAL A 231 -1.66 15.37 -1.68
C VAL A 231 -0.20 15.34 -2.15
N ARG A 232 0.31 14.21 -2.62
CA ARG A 232 1.71 14.09 -3.13
C ARG A 232 2.02 14.98 -4.33
N ARG A 233 0.99 15.59 -4.95
CA ARG A 233 1.11 16.53 -6.07
C ARG A 233 0.89 17.99 -5.66
N ALA A 234 0.68 18.25 -4.38
CA ALA A 234 0.44 19.59 -3.88
C ALA A 234 1.78 20.33 -3.68
N ARG A 235 2.16 21.18 -4.63
CA ARG A 235 3.43 21.92 -4.62
C ARG A 235 3.65 22.74 -3.35
N SER A 236 2.59 23.26 -2.74
CA SER A 236 2.68 24.01 -1.48
C SER A 236 3.13 23.13 -0.31
N LEU A 237 2.72 21.87 -0.31
CA LEU A 237 3.11 20.91 0.73
C LEU A 237 4.55 20.43 0.54
N ASP A 238 5.02 20.35 -0.70
CA ASP A 238 6.39 19.97 -1.04
C ASP A 238 7.47 20.93 -0.44
N GLN A 239 7.07 22.16 -0.10
CA GLN A 239 7.96 23.19 0.47
C GLN A 239 7.96 23.19 2.01
N THR A 240 7.29 22.24 2.63
CA THR A 240 7.21 22.13 4.08
C THR A 240 8.37 21.31 4.66
N ALA A 241 8.71 21.57 5.93
CA ALA A 241 9.69 20.77 6.65
C ALA A 241 9.29 19.27 6.74
N ASP A 242 7.99 18.97 6.78
CA ASP A 242 7.51 17.59 6.81
C ASP A 242 7.74 16.86 5.46
N ALA A 243 7.60 17.57 4.34
CA ALA A 243 7.94 17.02 3.03
C ALA A 243 9.46 16.73 2.92
N GLU A 244 10.29 17.63 3.44
CA GLU A 244 11.74 17.44 3.45
C GLU A 244 12.13 16.23 4.31
N ARG A 245 11.60 16.10 5.53
CA ARG A 245 11.79 14.93 6.40
C ARG A 245 11.33 13.64 5.71
N GLY A 246 10.30 13.71 4.89
CA GLY A 246 9.79 12.58 4.12
C GLY A 246 10.71 12.07 3.00
N ARG A 247 11.80 12.78 2.72
CA ARG A 247 12.81 12.42 1.71
C ARG A 247 14.12 11.94 2.32
N ARG A 248 14.21 11.85 3.64
CA ARG A 248 15.43 11.55 4.39
C ARG A 248 15.30 10.22 5.11
N CYS A 249 16.32 9.40 5.08
CA CYS A 249 16.37 8.23 5.94
C CYS A 249 16.88 8.61 7.34
N ARG A 250 16.63 7.74 8.33
CA ARG A 250 17.00 8.00 9.72
C ARG A 250 17.70 6.79 10.31
N VAL A 251 18.72 7.05 11.12
CA VAL A 251 19.45 6.04 11.88
C VAL A 251 19.71 6.53 13.31
N HIS A 252 20.01 5.61 14.19
CA HIS A 252 20.43 5.96 15.54
C HIS A 252 21.79 6.70 15.52
N PRO A 253 22.02 7.72 16.37
CA PRO A 253 23.30 8.46 16.43
C PRO A 253 24.53 7.58 16.64
N SER A 254 24.40 6.43 17.32
CA SER A 254 25.51 5.47 17.48
C SER A 254 25.91 4.81 16.17
N ASP A 255 24.96 4.63 15.22
CA ASP A 255 25.25 4.04 13.92
C ASP A 255 25.94 5.03 13.00
N LEU A 256 25.62 6.36 13.08
CA LEU A 256 26.39 7.38 12.39
C LEU A 256 27.87 7.31 12.77
N LYS A 257 28.16 7.22 14.08
CA LYS A 257 29.54 7.08 14.58
C LYS A 257 30.20 5.79 14.12
N LYS A 258 29.46 4.68 14.14
CA LYS A 258 29.96 3.36 13.73
C LYS A 258 30.37 3.30 12.26
N TYR A 259 29.63 4.01 11.40
CA TYR A 259 29.85 4.01 9.94
C TYR A 259 30.61 5.27 9.45
N ASP A 260 31.12 6.10 10.38
CA ASP A 260 31.83 7.36 10.08
C ASP A 260 31.03 8.30 9.17
N LEU A 261 29.74 8.48 9.52
CA LEU A 261 28.78 9.32 8.80
C LEU A 261 28.43 10.54 9.63
N GLN A 262 28.07 11.62 8.94
CA GLN A 262 27.60 12.87 9.56
C GLN A 262 26.09 13.04 9.38
N ASP A 263 25.48 13.72 10.35
CA ASP A 263 24.08 14.13 10.26
C ASP A 263 23.86 15.06 9.07
N GLY A 264 22.87 14.80 8.24
CA GLY A 264 22.59 15.54 7.02
C GLY A 264 23.39 15.10 5.79
N GLU A 265 24.36 14.22 5.92
CA GLU A 265 25.16 13.73 4.79
C GLU A 265 24.33 12.85 3.83
N SER A 266 24.68 12.82 2.55
CA SER A 266 24.13 11.85 1.60
C SER A 266 24.79 10.49 1.80
N ILE A 267 23.96 9.44 1.85
CA ILE A 267 24.42 8.06 2.00
C ILE A 267 23.92 7.19 0.87
N THR A 268 24.65 6.11 0.60
CA THR A 268 24.21 5.04 -0.30
C THR A 268 23.73 3.85 0.53
N LEU A 269 22.46 3.48 0.33
CA LEU A 269 21.88 2.24 0.80
C LEU A 269 21.93 1.20 -0.32
N SER A 270 22.40 0.01 -0.03
CA SER A 270 22.52 -1.05 -1.05
C SER A 270 22.06 -2.41 -0.56
N ALA A 271 21.34 -3.14 -1.43
CA ALA A 271 20.89 -4.52 -1.23
C ALA A 271 20.71 -5.20 -2.59
N ASP A 272 21.13 -6.44 -2.74
CA ASP A 272 20.94 -7.25 -3.94
C ASP A 272 21.31 -6.53 -5.25
N GLY A 273 22.43 -5.81 -5.25
CA GLY A 273 22.92 -5.05 -6.41
C GLY A 273 22.15 -3.75 -6.70
N LYS A 274 21.15 -3.41 -5.89
CA LYS A 274 20.42 -2.15 -5.96
C LYS A 274 21.10 -1.11 -5.10
N LYS A 275 21.05 0.15 -5.52
CA LYS A 275 21.61 1.28 -4.78
C LYS A 275 20.62 2.43 -4.79
N VAL A 276 20.49 3.09 -3.65
CA VAL A 276 19.67 4.29 -3.47
C VAL A 276 20.47 5.30 -2.66
N GLU A 277 20.51 6.52 -3.12
CA GLU A 277 21.17 7.62 -2.41
C GLU A 277 20.11 8.50 -1.75
N LEU A 278 20.28 8.77 -0.46
CA LEU A 278 19.38 9.60 0.34
C LEU A 278 20.18 10.37 1.39
N PRO A 279 19.71 11.58 1.75
CA PRO A 279 20.22 12.25 2.94
C PRO A 279 19.83 11.45 4.19
N ILE A 280 20.69 11.50 5.21
CA ILE A 280 20.49 10.80 6.49
C ILE A 280 20.32 11.79 7.63
N ASP A 281 19.41 11.49 8.55
CA ASP A 281 19.23 12.21 9.81
C ASP A 281 19.51 11.30 11.00
N ALA A 282 20.09 11.88 12.05
CA ALA A 282 20.19 11.24 13.35
C ALA A 282 18.85 11.27 14.08
N ASP A 283 18.34 10.09 14.50
CA ASP A 283 17.10 9.99 15.27
C ASP A 283 17.27 8.96 16.40
N GLN A 284 17.18 9.42 17.65
CA GLN A 284 17.28 8.57 18.84
C GLN A 284 16.13 7.55 18.96
N ASN A 285 15.02 7.75 18.25
CA ASN A 285 13.89 6.83 18.26
C ASN A 285 14.06 5.64 17.30
N VAL A 286 15.07 5.69 16.45
CA VAL A 286 15.42 4.54 15.59
C VAL A 286 16.30 3.59 16.41
N SER A 287 16.00 2.31 16.39
CA SER A 287 16.81 1.31 17.11
C SER A 287 18.20 1.20 16.52
N PRO A 288 19.27 1.10 17.34
CA PRO A 288 20.63 0.81 16.85
C PRO A 288 20.67 -0.42 15.95
N GLY A 289 21.42 -0.34 14.84
CA GLY A 289 21.48 -1.38 13.82
C GLY A 289 20.28 -1.42 12.85
N SER A 290 19.43 -0.39 12.88
CA SER A 290 18.29 -0.25 11.98
C SER A 290 18.36 1.07 11.20
N VAL A 291 17.78 1.06 9.99
CA VAL A 291 17.59 2.25 9.18
C VAL A 291 16.12 2.44 8.84
N SER A 292 15.59 3.62 9.10
CA SER A 292 14.23 4.01 8.77
C SER A 292 14.22 4.69 7.40
N ILE A 293 13.57 4.07 6.43
CA ILE A 293 13.57 4.47 5.01
C ILE A 293 12.17 5.00 4.64
N PRO A 294 12.05 6.21 4.05
CA PRO A 294 10.76 6.70 3.58
C PRO A 294 10.28 5.88 2.38
N ALA A 295 9.05 5.39 2.45
CA ALA A 295 8.35 4.71 1.36
C ALA A 295 7.51 5.70 0.54
N GLY A 296 6.92 5.24 -0.57
CA GLY A 296 6.00 6.07 -1.36
C GLY A 296 6.70 7.06 -2.28
N SER A 297 7.97 6.83 -2.60
CA SER A 297 8.71 7.56 -3.62
C SER A 297 9.34 6.61 -4.63
N LYS A 298 9.65 7.12 -5.82
CA LYS A 298 10.33 6.35 -6.88
C LYS A 298 11.76 6.02 -6.49
N GLU A 299 12.41 6.91 -5.76
CA GLU A 299 13.80 6.81 -5.34
C GLU A 299 14.01 5.60 -4.44
N THR A 300 13.11 5.35 -3.50
CA THR A 300 13.21 4.24 -2.53
C THR A 300 12.53 2.95 -3.00
N ALA A 301 11.82 2.99 -4.13
CA ALA A 301 11.08 1.86 -4.67
C ALA A 301 11.93 0.60 -4.87
N ALA A 302 13.20 0.77 -5.26
CA ALA A 302 14.12 -0.33 -5.50
C ALA A 302 14.43 -1.19 -4.26
N LEU A 303 14.35 -0.60 -3.05
CA LEU A 303 14.67 -1.26 -1.79
C LEU A 303 13.43 -1.77 -1.04
N ARG A 304 12.22 -1.55 -1.53
CA ARG A 304 10.98 -1.69 -0.75
C ARG A 304 10.73 -3.07 -0.13
N ASN A 305 11.28 -4.12 -0.67
CA ASN A 305 11.14 -5.48 -0.12
C ASN A 305 12.39 -5.98 0.62
N GLU A 306 13.42 -5.14 0.73
CA GLU A 306 14.64 -5.55 1.39
C GLU A 306 14.46 -5.48 2.90
N THR A 307 14.81 -6.55 3.58
CA THR A 307 14.77 -6.61 5.06
C THR A 307 16.07 -6.12 5.69
N HIS A 308 17.13 -6.06 4.89
CA HIS A 308 18.45 -5.60 5.31
C HIS A 308 19.12 -4.82 4.18
N VAL A 309 19.88 -3.81 4.53
CA VAL A 309 20.69 -3.01 3.61
C VAL A 309 22.07 -2.75 4.18
N SER A 310 23.06 -2.64 3.31
CA SER A 310 24.36 -2.08 3.65
C SER A 310 24.31 -0.57 3.51
N ILE A 311 25.04 0.14 4.39
CA ILE A 311 25.14 1.60 4.39
C ILE A 311 26.59 2.02 4.13
N ALA A 312 26.77 3.04 3.30
CA ALA A 312 28.06 3.66 3.02
C ALA A 312 27.87 5.18 2.82
N ALA A 313 28.93 5.96 2.98
CA ALA A 313 28.92 7.36 2.57
C ALA A 313 28.54 7.47 1.09
N GLY A 314 27.73 8.47 0.74
CA GLY A 314 27.38 8.77 -0.64
C GLY A 314 28.61 9.24 -1.43
N GLN A 315 28.50 9.27 -2.75
CA GLN A 315 29.56 9.87 -3.58
C GLN A 315 29.60 11.36 -3.25
N ARG A 316 30.75 11.84 -2.74
CA ARG A 316 30.99 13.28 -2.64
C ARG A 316 31.22 13.76 -4.06
N ASP A 317 30.35 14.63 -4.55
CA ASP A 317 30.63 15.38 -5.79
C ASP A 317 31.97 16.09 -5.60
N ALA A 318 32.93 15.78 -6.46
CA ALA A 318 34.27 16.31 -6.47
C ALA A 318 34.31 17.68 -7.14
#